data_058941a4df1739b69ee080c36defe80e
#
_entry.id   058941a4df1739b69ee080c36defe80e
#
_cell.length_a   1.000
_cell.length_b   1.000
_cell.length_c   1.000
_cell.angle_alpha   90.00
_cell.angle_beta   90.00
_cell.angle_gamma   90.00
#
_symmetry.space_group_name_H-M   'P 1'
#
loop_
_entity.id
_entity.type
_entity.pdbx_description
1 polymer ?
#
loop_
_entity_poly.entity_id
_entity_poly.type
_entity_poly.pdbx_seq_one_letter_code
_entity_poly.pdbx_strand_id
1 'polypeptide(L)'
;WAAKLMAIVVVVTMVTSTFVLFAPEASARTEDNDGGFGYTMKDSAEPDGPTYEWTDIVSTGERLLGFTSDGAQGPFDIGFDFEFYETTYNQFYNGGDNGYITFCAGVSSRWTPYSIPSTLLGQNAIVAGWFDGGFCTTQNPNSGVYYETVGEDGERKLIIQMQDQVYWSARQGTYYCSSGNSWATNTITWQIVLNEGSNTIELLYKDANGGSPYDNE
;
A
#
# COMPACT_ATOMS: atom_id res chain seq x y z
N TRP A 1 84.45 17.70 2.92
CA TRP A 1 83.58 16.81 2.09
C TRP A 1 82.16 16.88 2.61
N ALA A 2 81.36 17.69 1.91
CA ALA A 2 79.96 17.81 2.25
C ALA A 2 79.16 16.81 1.37
N ALA A 3 78.51 15.85 2.05
CA ALA A 3 77.60 14.94 1.41
C ALA A 3 76.27 15.69 1.18
N LYS A 4 75.89 15.83 -0.08
CA LYS A 4 74.55 16.36 -0.43
C LYS A 4 73.52 15.27 -0.28
N LEU A 5 72.61 15.43 0.69
CA LEU A 5 71.43 14.59 0.83
C LEU A 5 70.43 15.01 -0.27
N MET A 6 70.14 14.07 -1.15
CA MET A 6 69.10 14.21 -2.18
C MET A 6 67.78 13.68 -1.62
N ALA A 7 66.87 14.58 -1.32
CA ALA A 7 65.53 14.19 -0.91
C ALA A 7 64.67 13.82 -2.14
N ILE A 8 64.25 12.56 -2.20
CA ILE A 8 63.32 12.10 -3.22
C ILE A 8 61.91 12.33 -2.64
N VAL A 9 61.18 13.29 -3.24
CA VAL A 9 59.74 13.51 -2.93
C VAL A 9 58.93 12.58 -3.83
N VAL A 10 58.33 11.53 -3.23
CA VAL A 10 57.38 10.68 -3.94
C VAL A 10 56.01 11.30 -3.79
N VAL A 11 55.48 11.89 -4.86
CA VAL A 11 54.10 12.35 -4.91
C VAL A 11 53.21 11.17 -5.25
N VAL A 12 52.51 10.63 -4.25
CA VAL A 12 51.45 9.63 -4.46
C VAL A 12 50.18 10.39 -4.81
N THR A 13 49.84 10.45 -6.07
CA THR A 13 48.50 10.89 -6.52
C THR A 13 47.50 9.77 -6.26
N MET A 14 46.70 9.90 -5.18
CA MET A 14 45.51 9.07 -5.00
C MET A 14 44.48 9.48 -6.08
N VAL A 15 44.33 8.62 -7.07
CA VAL A 15 43.17 8.69 -7.97
C VAL A 15 41.95 8.13 -7.19
N THR A 16 41.15 9.02 -6.61
CA THR A 16 39.86 8.66 -6.10
C THR A 16 38.93 8.41 -7.27
N SER A 17 38.80 7.17 -7.71
CA SER A 17 37.73 6.75 -8.60
C SER A 17 36.42 6.82 -7.80
N THR A 18 35.65 7.88 -8.04
CA THR A 18 34.24 7.93 -7.67
C THR A 18 33.51 6.88 -8.51
N PHE A 19 33.22 5.73 -7.90
CA PHE A 19 32.25 4.80 -8.42
C PHE A 19 30.88 5.48 -8.25
N VAL A 20 30.36 6.08 -9.32
CA VAL A 20 28.96 6.42 -9.41
C VAL A 20 28.24 5.10 -9.62
N LEU A 21 27.66 4.57 -8.54
CA LEU A 21 26.68 3.50 -8.62
C LEU A 21 25.45 4.10 -9.30
N PHE A 22 25.31 3.86 -10.59
CA PHE A 22 24.02 3.99 -11.24
C PHE A 22 23.14 2.90 -10.64
N ALA A 23 22.31 3.25 -9.67
CA ALA A 23 21.14 2.45 -9.38
C ALA A 23 20.36 2.38 -10.72
N PRO A 24 19.89 1.19 -11.15
CA PRO A 24 18.98 1.15 -12.29
C PRO A 24 17.82 2.06 -11.93
N GLU A 25 17.59 3.09 -12.73
CA GLU A 25 16.38 3.91 -12.61
C GLU A 25 15.23 2.94 -12.72
N ALA A 26 14.42 2.85 -11.66
CA ALA A 26 13.16 2.16 -11.74
C ALA A 26 12.39 2.87 -12.86
N SER A 27 12.20 2.17 -13.97
CA SER A 27 11.49 2.73 -15.10
C SER A 27 10.05 2.90 -14.65
N ALA A 28 9.68 4.13 -14.36
CA ALA A 28 8.33 4.50 -14.05
C ALA A 28 7.43 4.05 -15.20
N ARG A 29 6.45 3.25 -14.85
CA ARG A 29 5.50 2.70 -15.81
C ARG A 29 4.26 3.57 -15.81
N THR A 30 4.23 4.55 -16.68
CA THR A 30 2.99 5.26 -16.98
C THR A 30 2.14 4.35 -17.86
N GLU A 31 1.22 3.62 -17.29
CA GLU A 31 0.21 2.90 -18.07
C GLU A 31 -1.07 3.73 -18.09
N ASP A 32 -1.30 4.37 -19.20
CA ASP A 32 -2.59 4.96 -19.58
C ASP A 32 -3.51 3.81 -20.05
N ASN A 33 -4.10 3.10 -19.10
CA ASN A 33 -4.97 1.96 -19.39
C ASN A 33 -6.31 2.05 -18.66
N ASP A 34 -6.81 3.28 -18.52
CA ASP A 34 -8.03 3.61 -17.82
C ASP A 34 -9.31 3.45 -18.66
N GLY A 35 -9.18 2.92 -19.87
CA GLY A 35 -10.30 2.80 -20.79
C GLY A 35 -10.77 4.12 -21.39
N GLY A 36 -9.99 5.18 -21.31
CA GLY A 36 -10.27 6.50 -21.87
C GLY A 36 -10.94 7.47 -20.89
N PHE A 37 -10.95 7.17 -19.59
CA PHE A 37 -11.53 8.03 -18.55
C PHE A 37 -10.56 9.12 -18.03
N GLY A 38 -9.32 9.15 -18.51
CA GLY A 38 -8.34 10.18 -18.16
C GLY A 38 -7.55 9.93 -16.88
N TYR A 39 -7.62 8.72 -16.29
CA TYR A 39 -6.77 8.36 -15.16
C TYR A 39 -5.33 8.16 -15.61
N THR A 40 -4.40 8.76 -14.88
CA THR A 40 -2.95 8.54 -15.03
C THR A 40 -2.39 8.03 -13.72
N MET A 41 -1.39 7.14 -13.78
CA MET A 41 -0.71 6.65 -12.60
C MET A 41 0.72 7.17 -12.59
N LYS A 42 1.18 7.61 -11.42
CA LYS A 42 2.58 7.95 -11.14
C LYS A 42 2.99 7.30 -9.83
N ASP A 43 4.20 6.79 -9.77
CA ASP A 43 4.78 6.28 -8.54
C ASP A 43 5.85 7.21 -7.96
N SER A 44 6.25 6.97 -6.71
CA SER A 44 7.22 7.80 -6.00
C SER A 44 8.67 7.67 -6.53
N ALA A 45 8.94 6.74 -7.44
CA ALA A 45 10.25 6.59 -8.09
C ALA A 45 10.39 7.46 -9.34
N GLU A 46 9.28 8.02 -9.84
CA GLU A 46 9.31 8.95 -10.96
C GLU A 46 9.91 10.31 -10.55
N PRO A 47 10.66 11.00 -11.45
CA PRO A 47 11.23 12.30 -11.13
C PRO A 47 10.21 13.35 -10.67
N ASP A 48 8.98 13.29 -11.21
CA ASP A 48 7.84 14.15 -10.85
C ASP A 48 6.77 13.36 -10.09
N GLY A 49 7.16 12.25 -9.46
CA GLY A 49 6.27 11.39 -8.71
C GLY A 49 5.78 12.01 -7.40
N PRO A 50 4.74 11.43 -6.81
CA PRO A 50 4.21 11.92 -5.55
C PRO A 50 5.21 11.74 -4.40
N THR A 51 5.19 12.68 -3.45
CA THR A 51 5.91 12.52 -2.19
C THR A 51 5.14 11.54 -1.29
N TYR A 52 5.86 10.59 -0.70
CA TYR A 52 5.25 9.67 0.26
C TYR A 52 4.93 10.39 1.56
N GLU A 53 3.64 10.43 1.93
CA GLU A 53 3.15 11.02 3.17
C GLU A 53 2.23 10.03 3.90
N TRP A 54 2.66 9.55 5.06
CA TRP A 54 1.90 8.59 5.86
C TRP A 54 1.23 9.26 7.05
N THR A 55 -0.08 9.12 7.16
CA THR A 55 -0.86 9.52 8.34
C THR A 55 -1.37 8.27 9.06
N ASP A 56 -0.84 7.96 10.23
CA ASP A 56 -1.25 6.79 11.01
C ASP A 56 -2.57 7.05 11.75
N ILE A 57 -3.60 6.27 11.44
CA ILE A 57 -4.93 6.42 12.00
C ILE A 57 -5.34 5.28 12.96
N VAL A 58 -4.40 4.43 13.38
CA VAL A 58 -4.71 3.31 14.31
C VAL A 58 -5.28 3.79 15.64
N SER A 59 -4.86 4.94 16.12
CA SER A 59 -5.30 5.49 17.41
C SER A 59 -6.50 6.44 17.33
N THR A 60 -6.85 6.95 16.17
CA THR A 60 -7.89 7.98 15.96
C THR A 60 -9.04 7.49 15.10
N GLY A 61 -8.74 6.65 14.12
CA GLY A 61 -9.72 6.15 13.16
C GLY A 61 -10.70 5.14 13.75
N GLU A 62 -11.83 5.01 13.10
CA GLU A 62 -12.80 3.97 13.39
C GLU A 62 -12.27 2.63 12.92
N ARG A 63 -12.21 1.65 13.83
CA ARG A 63 -11.82 0.28 13.52
C ARG A 63 -13.01 -0.53 13.06
N LEU A 64 -12.91 -1.15 11.91
CA LEU A 64 -13.90 -2.10 11.44
C LEU A 64 -13.79 -3.40 12.25
N LEU A 65 -14.88 -3.77 12.92
CA LEU A 65 -14.96 -4.97 13.78
C LEU A 65 -15.87 -6.00 13.14
N GLY A 66 -15.67 -7.25 13.51
CA GLY A 66 -16.59 -8.34 13.13
C GLY A 66 -16.39 -8.83 11.69
N PHE A 67 -15.17 -8.73 11.17
CA PHE A 67 -14.85 -9.45 9.95
C PHE A 67 -15.11 -10.93 10.13
N THR A 68 -16.04 -11.47 9.34
CA THR A 68 -15.85 -12.84 8.90
C THR A 68 -14.80 -12.72 7.79
N SER A 69 -13.73 -13.49 7.82
CA SER A 69 -12.77 -13.58 6.73
C SER A 69 -13.57 -13.54 5.43
N ASP A 70 -13.18 -12.80 4.43
CA ASP A 70 -13.90 -12.68 3.16
C ASP A 70 -15.25 -11.89 3.17
N GLY A 71 -15.69 -11.34 4.28
CA GLY A 71 -16.96 -10.60 4.35
C GLY A 71 -16.83 -9.12 3.97
N ALA A 72 -17.46 -8.69 2.87
CA ALA A 72 -17.58 -7.26 2.61
C ALA A 72 -18.44 -6.56 3.67
N GLN A 73 -18.02 -5.38 4.10
CA GLN A 73 -18.71 -4.54 5.09
C GLN A 73 -18.97 -3.15 4.53
N GLY A 74 -20.04 -2.54 4.99
CA GLY A 74 -20.47 -1.19 4.62
C GLY A 74 -21.99 -1.07 4.53
N PRO A 75 -22.51 0.08 4.08
CA PRO A 75 -21.75 1.25 3.62
C PRO A 75 -21.11 2.02 4.79
N PHE A 76 -19.97 2.63 4.51
CA PHE A 76 -19.29 3.60 5.39
C PHE A 76 -19.24 4.95 4.70
N ASP A 77 -19.39 6.03 5.44
CA ASP A 77 -19.37 7.37 4.86
C ASP A 77 -17.94 7.79 4.48
N ILE A 78 -17.79 8.38 3.29
CA ILE A 78 -16.54 8.98 2.83
C ILE A 78 -16.30 10.32 3.55
N GLY A 79 -17.38 11.02 3.92
CA GLY A 79 -17.34 12.33 4.55
C GLY A 79 -17.36 13.50 3.58
N PHE A 80 -17.23 13.23 2.28
CA PHE A 80 -17.33 14.19 1.18
C PHE A 80 -17.78 13.49 -0.11
N ASP A 81 -18.10 14.29 -1.13
CA ASP A 81 -18.40 13.76 -2.47
C ASP A 81 -17.12 13.45 -3.21
N PHE A 82 -16.94 12.19 -3.61
CA PHE A 82 -15.78 11.69 -4.35
C PHE A 82 -16.21 11.21 -5.74
N GLU A 83 -15.62 11.76 -6.79
CA GLU A 83 -15.88 11.32 -8.15
C GLU A 83 -14.95 10.19 -8.58
N PHE A 84 -15.53 9.08 -9.05
CA PHE A 84 -14.81 7.94 -9.58
C PHE A 84 -15.48 7.44 -10.86
N TYR A 85 -14.75 7.45 -11.99
CA TYR A 85 -15.26 7.15 -13.33
C TYR A 85 -16.56 7.92 -13.64
N GLU A 86 -16.52 9.27 -13.53
CA GLU A 86 -17.63 10.19 -13.82
C GLU A 86 -18.89 9.98 -12.93
N THR A 87 -18.78 9.22 -11.86
CA THR A 87 -19.85 8.97 -10.90
C THR A 87 -19.44 9.46 -9.52
N THR A 88 -20.30 10.22 -8.87
CA THR A 88 -20.08 10.75 -7.53
C THR A 88 -20.55 9.75 -6.47
N TYR A 89 -19.70 9.48 -5.49
CA TYR A 89 -19.94 8.63 -4.35
C TYR A 89 -19.68 9.36 -3.03
N ASN A 90 -20.48 9.07 -2.01
CA ASN A 90 -20.26 9.55 -0.65
C ASN A 90 -20.14 8.40 0.35
N GLN A 91 -20.19 7.17 -0.13
CA GLN A 91 -20.06 5.96 0.68
C GLN A 91 -19.15 4.93 -0.01
N PHE A 92 -18.50 4.09 0.80
CA PHE A 92 -17.71 2.98 0.32
C PHE A 92 -18.04 1.69 1.08
N TYR A 93 -17.61 0.58 0.53
CA TYR A 93 -17.66 -0.77 1.14
C TYR A 93 -16.26 -1.32 1.19
N ASN A 94 -15.87 -1.90 2.32
CA ASN A 94 -14.61 -2.60 2.46
C ASN A 94 -14.78 -4.06 2.01
N GLY A 95 -13.87 -4.57 1.20
CA GLY A 95 -13.85 -5.94 0.69
C GLY A 95 -13.34 -6.98 1.68
N GLY A 96 -13.56 -6.76 2.97
CA GLY A 96 -13.06 -7.65 4.02
C GLY A 96 -11.57 -7.47 4.26
N ASP A 97 -10.89 -8.60 4.44
CA ASP A 97 -9.44 -8.69 4.61
C ASP A 97 -8.68 -8.93 3.28
N ASN A 98 -9.36 -8.76 2.13
CA ASN A 98 -8.81 -9.07 0.82
C ASN A 98 -8.23 -7.85 0.05
N GLY A 99 -8.09 -6.71 0.72
CA GLY A 99 -7.27 -5.60 0.23
C GLY A 99 -7.86 -4.73 -0.86
N TYR A 100 -9.18 -4.54 -0.89
CA TYR A 100 -9.87 -3.65 -1.82
C TYR A 100 -11.06 -2.94 -1.18
N ILE A 101 -11.47 -1.85 -1.78
CA ILE A 101 -12.75 -1.18 -1.50
C ILE A 101 -13.60 -1.13 -2.76
N THR A 102 -14.91 -0.95 -2.60
CA THR A 102 -15.82 -0.70 -3.71
C THR A 102 -16.81 0.41 -3.36
N PHE A 103 -17.37 1.04 -4.40
CA PHE A 103 -18.44 2.02 -4.23
C PHE A 103 -19.84 1.42 -4.43
N CYS A 104 -19.93 0.12 -4.69
CA CYS A 104 -21.19 -0.57 -4.93
C CYS A 104 -21.46 -1.61 -3.86
N ALA A 105 -22.72 -1.68 -3.39
CA ALA A 105 -23.19 -2.67 -2.45
C ALA A 105 -23.15 -4.11 -3.03
N GLY A 106 -22.98 -5.10 -2.17
CA GLY A 106 -23.19 -6.50 -2.52
C GLY A 106 -22.02 -7.21 -3.16
N VAL A 107 -20.81 -6.66 -3.07
CA VAL A 107 -19.61 -7.39 -3.48
C VAL A 107 -19.35 -8.49 -2.47
N SER A 108 -19.60 -9.73 -2.87
CA SER A 108 -19.18 -10.89 -2.10
C SER A 108 -17.66 -10.96 -2.08
N SER A 109 -17.13 -11.30 -0.94
CA SER A 109 -15.71 -11.56 -0.68
C SER A 109 -15.02 -12.30 -1.82
N ARG A 110 -13.91 -11.76 -2.28
CA ARG A 110 -13.10 -12.35 -3.34
C ARG A 110 -11.66 -12.44 -2.85
N TRP A 111 -11.32 -13.61 -2.31
CA TRP A 111 -9.97 -13.90 -1.82
C TRP A 111 -8.97 -14.22 -2.94
N THR A 112 -9.45 -14.73 -4.08
CA THR A 112 -8.57 -15.10 -5.21
C THR A 112 -8.37 -13.90 -6.13
N PRO A 113 -7.14 -13.40 -6.30
CA PRO A 113 -6.83 -12.35 -7.27
C PRO A 113 -7.14 -12.80 -8.72
N TYR A 114 -7.74 -11.89 -9.46
CA TYR A 114 -8.00 -12.05 -10.90
C TYR A 114 -7.31 -10.93 -11.67
N SER A 115 -7.16 -11.10 -12.97
CA SER A 115 -6.68 -10.01 -13.81
C SER A 115 -7.66 -8.82 -13.76
N ILE A 116 -7.16 -7.62 -13.62
CA ILE A 116 -7.92 -6.38 -13.70
C ILE A 116 -7.81 -5.86 -15.15
N PRO A 117 -8.94 -5.39 -15.75
CA PRO A 117 -10.29 -5.27 -15.20
C PRO A 117 -11.04 -6.58 -15.04
N SER A 118 -11.88 -6.68 -14.01
CA SER A 118 -12.69 -7.86 -13.71
C SER A 118 -14.08 -7.49 -13.18
N THR A 119 -15.12 -8.09 -13.75
CA THR A 119 -16.49 -7.94 -13.23
C THR A 119 -16.73 -8.72 -11.92
N LEU A 120 -15.77 -9.54 -11.50
CA LEU A 120 -15.86 -10.36 -10.30
C LEU A 120 -15.65 -9.57 -9.01
N LEU A 121 -14.96 -8.42 -9.06
CA LEU A 121 -14.82 -7.51 -7.93
C LEU A 121 -16.06 -6.63 -7.66
N GLY A 122 -17.09 -6.79 -8.47
CA GLY A 122 -18.15 -5.81 -8.56
C GLY A 122 -17.73 -4.62 -9.44
N GLN A 123 -18.58 -3.62 -9.50
CA GLN A 123 -18.29 -2.41 -10.27
C GLN A 123 -17.61 -1.39 -9.36
N ASN A 124 -16.70 -0.61 -9.94
CA ASN A 124 -16.11 0.56 -9.28
C ASN A 124 -15.32 0.20 -8.01
N ALA A 125 -14.29 -0.63 -8.17
CA ALA A 125 -13.40 -1.04 -7.09
C ALA A 125 -12.02 -0.38 -7.20
N ILE A 126 -11.44 -0.06 -6.05
CA ILE A 126 -10.03 0.33 -5.89
C ILE A 126 -9.32 -0.82 -5.18
N VAL A 127 -8.27 -1.32 -5.79
CA VAL A 127 -7.53 -2.50 -5.33
C VAL A 127 -6.10 -2.10 -5.01
N ALA A 128 -5.70 -2.22 -3.74
CA ALA A 128 -4.35 -1.88 -3.30
C ALA A 128 -3.51 -3.12 -2.96
N GLY A 129 -4.10 -4.11 -2.30
CA GLY A 129 -3.37 -5.31 -1.87
C GLY A 129 -4.25 -6.55 -1.98
N TRP A 130 -4.64 -6.92 -3.20
CA TRP A 130 -5.56 -8.03 -3.42
C TRP A 130 -4.89 -9.37 -3.27
N PHE A 131 -5.09 -9.99 -2.15
CA PHE A 131 -4.68 -11.36 -1.83
C PHE A 131 -5.62 -11.95 -0.77
N ASP A 132 -5.57 -13.26 -0.59
CA ASP A 132 -6.26 -13.95 0.51
C ASP A 132 -5.56 -13.56 1.82
N GLY A 133 -6.13 -12.59 2.52
CA GLY A 133 -5.54 -11.93 3.67
C GLY A 133 -6.27 -12.21 4.98
N GLY A 134 -5.72 -11.70 6.08
CA GLY A 134 -6.32 -11.77 7.39
C GLY A 134 -5.63 -10.91 8.43
N PHE A 135 -6.16 -10.95 9.65
CA PHE A 135 -5.65 -10.15 10.76
C PHE A 135 -5.44 -11.00 12.01
N CYS A 136 -4.23 -10.94 12.57
CA CYS A 136 -3.83 -11.69 13.75
C CYS A 136 -4.19 -10.96 15.06
N THR A 137 -5.46 -10.65 15.27
CA THR A 137 -5.93 -9.78 16.37
C THR A 137 -5.62 -10.31 17.77
N THR A 138 -5.43 -11.61 17.94
CA THR A 138 -5.02 -12.21 19.22
C THR A 138 -3.56 -11.91 19.55
N GLN A 139 -2.68 -11.96 18.56
CA GLN A 139 -1.24 -11.73 18.71
C GLN A 139 -0.90 -10.23 18.63
N ASN A 140 -1.62 -9.49 17.80
CA ASN A 140 -1.52 -8.05 17.65
C ASN A 140 -2.90 -7.40 17.72
N PRO A 141 -3.30 -6.86 18.89
CA PRO A 141 -4.61 -6.23 19.06
C PRO A 141 -4.88 -5.04 18.12
N ASN A 142 -3.82 -4.44 17.57
CA ASN A 142 -3.94 -3.31 16.63
C ASN A 142 -4.05 -3.76 15.16
N SER A 143 -3.86 -5.05 14.87
CA SER A 143 -4.05 -5.57 13.50
C SER A 143 -5.51 -5.46 13.09
N GLY A 144 -5.78 -4.91 11.90
CA GLY A 144 -7.16 -4.70 11.44
C GLY A 144 -7.30 -3.64 10.37
N VAL A 145 -8.53 -3.33 10.01
CA VAL A 145 -8.89 -2.23 9.11
C VAL A 145 -9.38 -1.04 9.91
N TYR A 146 -8.87 0.12 9.56
CA TYR A 146 -9.25 1.42 10.13
C TYR A 146 -9.64 2.37 9.02
N TYR A 147 -10.55 3.32 9.30
CA TYR A 147 -10.81 4.43 8.40
C TYR A 147 -11.07 5.70 9.17
N GLU A 148 -10.71 6.83 8.57
CA GLU A 148 -10.92 8.17 9.14
C GLU A 148 -10.92 9.20 8.01
N THR A 149 -11.83 10.17 8.11
CA THR A 149 -11.78 11.35 7.24
C THR A 149 -11.17 12.50 8.02
N VAL A 150 -10.05 13.03 7.50
CA VAL A 150 -9.26 14.08 8.13
C VAL A 150 -9.16 15.30 7.21
N GLY A 151 -8.82 16.47 7.77
CA GLY A 151 -8.64 17.73 7.03
C GLY A 151 -9.84 18.65 7.10
N GLU A 152 -9.69 19.82 6.49
CA GLU A 152 -10.72 20.85 6.45
C GLU A 152 -11.59 20.70 5.19
N ASP A 153 -12.78 21.26 5.23
CA ASP A 153 -13.76 21.22 4.12
C ASP A 153 -13.13 21.74 2.81
N GLY A 154 -13.25 20.96 1.74
CA GLY A 154 -12.64 21.22 0.45
C GLY A 154 -11.24 20.61 0.26
N GLU A 155 -10.58 20.13 1.34
CA GLU A 155 -9.25 19.51 1.32
C GLU A 155 -9.21 18.24 2.19
N ARG A 156 -10.37 17.61 2.45
CA ARG A 156 -10.44 16.40 3.27
C ARG A 156 -9.83 15.21 2.56
N LYS A 157 -9.35 14.27 3.38
CA LYS A 157 -8.84 12.97 2.92
C LYS A 157 -9.56 11.87 3.67
N LEU A 158 -10.17 10.92 2.96
CA LEU A 158 -10.54 9.65 3.55
C LEU A 158 -9.34 8.73 3.50
N ILE A 159 -8.88 8.28 4.66
CA ILE A 159 -7.80 7.30 4.81
C ILE A 159 -8.41 5.96 5.21
N ILE A 160 -8.11 4.91 4.48
CA ILE A 160 -8.47 3.53 4.81
C ILE A 160 -7.17 2.76 4.99
N GLN A 161 -6.89 2.30 6.21
CA GLN A 161 -5.64 1.67 6.61
C GLN A 161 -5.84 0.19 6.90
N MET A 162 -5.08 -0.66 6.20
CA MET A 162 -4.89 -2.07 6.55
C MET A 162 -3.65 -2.19 7.42
N GLN A 163 -3.84 -2.44 8.71
CA GLN A 163 -2.76 -2.50 9.69
C GLN A 163 -2.36 -3.95 9.96
N ASP A 164 -1.10 -4.27 9.70
CA ASP A 164 -0.50 -5.58 9.99
C ASP A 164 -1.32 -6.76 9.42
N GLN A 165 -1.66 -6.66 8.14
CA GLN A 165 -2.34 -7.70 7.38
C GLN A 165 -1.39 -8.87 7.13
N VAL A 166 -1.87 -10.10 7.19
CA VAL A 166 -1.12 -11.35 6.95
C VAL A 166 -1.73 -12.15 5.81
N TYR A 167 -0.94 -13.03 5.20
CA TYR A 167 -1.43 -13.97 4.20
C TYR A 167 -2.17 -15.15 4.82
N TRP A 168 -3.19 -15.64 4.11
CA TRP A 168 -3.77 -16.94 4.37
C TRP A 168 -2.81 -18.05 3.94
N SER A 169 -2.59 -19.04 4.79
CA SER A 169 -1.82 -20.22 4.44
C SER A 169 -2.74 -21.37 4.05
N ALA A 170 -2.88 -21.63 2.77
CA ALA A 170 -3.63 -22.78 2.26
C ALA A 170 -3.09 -24.12 2.78
N ARG A 171 -1.77 -24.19 3.03
CA ARG A 171 -1.09 -25.40 3.53
C ARG A 171 -1.42 -25.70 4.99
N GLN A 172 -1.64 -24.64 5.79
CA GLN A 172 -1.95 -24.77 7.23
C GLN A 172 -3.44 -24.66 7.52
N GLY A 173 -4.26 -24.24 6.57
CA GLY A 173 -5.69 -23.99 6.75
C GLY A 173 -5.97 -22.89 7.76
N THR A 174 -5.04 -21.93 7.90
CA THR A 174 -5.14 -20.82 8.86
C THR A 174 -4.31 -19.62 8.40
N TYR A 175 -4.55 -18.46 9.00
CA TYR A 175 -3.70 -17.29 8.78
C TYR A 175 -2.29 -17.49 9.35
N TYR A 176 -1.33 -16.79 8.75
CA TYR A 176 0.08 -16.84 9.17
C TYR A 176 0.30 -16.10 10.51
N CYS A 177 -0.50 -16.44 11.51
CA CYS A 177 -0.45 -15.90 12.86
C CYS A 177 0.43 -16.76 13.76
N SER A 178 1.63 -17.15 13.33
CA SER A 178 2.46 -18.08 14.09
C SER A 178 2.85 -17.52 15.47
N SER A 179 2.81 -18.37 16.48
CA SER A 179 3.12 -18.07 17.88
C SER A 179 4.61 -17.83 18.18
N GLY A 180 5.43 -17.63 17.17
CA GLY A 180 6.83 -17.21 17.29
C GLY A 180 6.99 -15.78 16.80
N ASN A 181 8.10 -15.14 17.10
CA ASN A 181 8.43 -13.74 16.74
C ASN A 181 8.36 -13.42 15.22
N SER A 182 7.94 -14.34 14.38
CA SER A 182 7.88 -14.19 12.93
C SER A 182 6.63 -13.44 12.41
N TRP A 183 5.58 -13.26 13.19
CA TRP A 183 4.41 -12.49 12.75
C TRP A 183 4.75 -11.02 12.50
N ALA A 184 5.68 -10.46 13.29
CA ALA A 184 6.12 -9.06 13.14
C ALA A 184 6.95 -8.81 11.87
N THR A 185 7.41 -9.86 11.19
CA THR A 185 8.25 -9.75 9.99
C THR A 185 7.53 -10.08 8.69
N ASN A 186 6.31 -10.61 8.78
CA ASN A 186 5.53 -11.09 7.63
C ASN A 186 4.16 -10.39 7.53
N THR A 187 4.06 -9.15 7.98
CA THR A 187 2.86 -8.34 7.86
C THR A 187 3.02 -7.29 6.76
N ILE A 188 1.90 -6.86 6.21
CA ILE A 188 1.81 -5.77 5.25
C ILE A 188 0.94 -4.68 5.86
N THR A 189 1.43 -3.44 5.84
CA THR A 189 0.68 -2.26 6.28
C THR A 189 0.62 -1.26 5.13
N TRP A 190 -0.59 -0.87 4.76
CA TRP A 190 -0.83 0.00 3.61
C TRP A 190 -2.12 0.81 3.76
N GLN A 191 -2.27 1.83 2.91
CA GLN A 191 -3.43 2.72 2.89
C GLN A 191 -3.97 2.91 1.47
N ILE A 192 -5.29 3.10 1.38
CA ILE A 192 -5.96 3.79 0.29
C ILE A 192 -6.35 5.17 0.82
N VAL A 193 -5.98 6.24 0.10
CA VAL A 193 -6.37 7.60 0.42
C VAL A 193 -7.18 8.18 -0.73
N LEU A 194 -8.37 8.69 -0.42
CA LEU A 194 -9.22 9.42 -1.37
C LEU A 194 -9.15 10.91 -1.02
N ASN A 195 -8.80 11.75 -1.98
CA ASN A 195 -8.61 13.19 -1.77
C ASN A 195 -9.82 13.97 -2.29
N GLU A 196 -10.42 14.78 -1.41
CA GLU A 196 -11.51 15.71 -1.76
C GLU A 196 -11.05 16.73 -2.82
N GLY A 197 -11.93 17.13 -3.67
CA GLY A 197 -11.73 18.20 -4.68
C GLY A 197 -10.86 17.78 -5.85
N SER A 198 -9.74 17.12 -5.62
CA SER A 198 -8.87 16.62 -6.68
C SER A 198 -9.31 15.28 -7.26
N ASN A 199 -10.10 14.50 -6.51
CA ASN A 199 -10.50 13.12 -6.81
C ASN A 199 -9.29 12.18 -7.08
N THR A 200 -8.12 12.53 -6.53
CA THR A 200 -6.94 11.67 -6.63
C THR A 200 -7.00 10.52 -5.63
N ILE A 201 -6.45 9.40 -6.04
CA ILE A 201 -6.34 8.17 -5.23
C ILE A 201 -4.86 7.94 -4.96
N GLU A 202 -4.49 7.78 -3.68
CA GLU A 202 -3.15 7.40 -3.30
C GLU A 202 -3.15 5.98 -2.73
N LEU A 203 -2.19 5.16 -3.16
CA LEU A 203 -1.92 3.85 -2.61
C LEU A 203 -0.57 3.90 -1.91
N LEU A 204 -0.59 3.82 -0.58
CA LEU A 204 0.60 3.99 0.24
C LEU A 204 0.98 2.66 0.92
N TYR A 205 2.24 2.25 0.78
CA TYR A 205 2.76 1.02 1.37
C TYR A 205 3.84 1.38 2.39
N LYS A 206 3.56 1.21 3.69
CA LYS A 206 4.49 1.49 4.78
C LYS A 206 5.43 0.32 5.01
N ASP A 207 4.89 -0.88 4.96
CA ASP A 207 5.63 -2.11 5.09
C ASP A 207 5.08 -3.13 4.10
N ALA A 208 5.89 -3.56 3.17
CA ALA A 208 5.58 -4.56 2.16
C ALA A 208 6.46 -5.82 2.30
N ASN A 209 7.13 -6.00 3.47
CA ASN A 209 8.00 -7.14 3.74
C ASN A 209 7.25 -8.44 4.06
N GLY A 210 5.94 -8.46 3.84
CA GLY A 210 5.15 -9.67 3.92
C GLY A 210 5.68 -10.70 2.92
N GLY A 211 6.74 -11.40 3.30
CA GLY A 211 7.28 -12.50 2.50
C GLY A 211 6.16 -13.45 2.15
N SER A 212 6.02 -13.76 0.86
CA SER A 212 5.12 -14.81 0.42
C SER A 212 5.45 -16.09 1.18
N PRO A 213 4.47 -16.78 1.77
CA PRO A 213 4.71 -18.09 2.37
C PRO A 213 5.23 -19.12 1.37
N TYR A 214 5.28 -18.76 0.09
CA TYR A 214 5.74 -19.59 -1.03
C TYR A 214 7.19 -19.31 -1.45
N ASP A 215 7.87 -18.30 -0.88
CA ASP A 215 9.26 -17.94 -1.25
C ASP A 215 10.31 -18.90 -0.72
N ASN A 216 9.93 -19.98 -0.04
CA ASN A 216 10.81 -21.02 0.53
C ASN A 216 10.54 -22.43 0.00
N GLU A 217 9.99 -22.58 -1.21
CA GLU A 217 9.91 -23.90 -1.88
C GLU A 217 10.83 -24.00 -3.09
#